data_a184c59f43805558a9805bfeabe0b639
#
_entry.id   a184c59f43805558a9805bfeabe0b639
#
_cell.length_a   1.000
_cell.length_b   1.000
_cell.length_c   1.000
_cell.angle_alpha   90.00
_cell.angle_beta   90.00
_cell.angle_gamma   90.00
#
_symmetry.space_group_name_H-M   'P 1'
#
loop_
_entity.id
_entity.type
_entity.pdbx_description
1 polymer ?
#
loop_
_entity_poly.entity_id
_entity_poly.type
_entity_poly.pdbx_seq_one_letter_code
_entity_poly.pdbx_strand_id
1 'polypeptide(L)'
;MSLLQEIQNDVTNSNVSISNLLRKCKILAYKLGNEDFKAWVEYELNGYPKDQQFLPNYRILKNVYSKGHFSGSFGRALRDADVPTFNLPKELQEILTTANFFSPVATLENLTTTTASTLSQEWGATILAQFGNNMYEGYVCMQAWKVIPTSFVIGIVDTIKTKILNFVLEIEMIDKDAGDVAINSNPIPQEKINQIFNINITGNVQNLAS
;
A
#
# COMPACT_ATOMS: atom_id res chain seq x y z
N MET A 1 21.93 10.00 -20.66
CA MET A 1 21.43 10.00 -19.27
C MET A 1 21.37 8.54 -18.87
N SER A 2 21.94 8.16 -17.74
CA SER A 2 21.90 6.77 -17.27
C SER A 2 20.49 6.41 -16.80
N LEU A 3 20.15 5.10 -16.77
CA LEU A 3 18.85 4.65 -16.24
C LEU A 3 18.65 5.10 -14.78
N LEU A 4 19.70 5.11 -13.96
CA LEU A 4 19.63 5.58 -12.58
C LEU A 4 19.22 7.06 -12.52
N GLN A 5 19.85 7.92 -13.33
CA GLN A 5 19.50 9.35 -13.43
C GLN A 5 18.08 9.57 -13.98
N GLU A 6 17.63 8.75 -14.92
CA GLU A 6 16.25 8.82 -15.40
C GLU A 6 15.25 8.50 -14.29
N ILE A 7 15.50 7.47 -13.49
CA ILE A 7 14.65 7.11 -12.36
C ILE A 7 14.63 8.24 -11.32
N GLN A 8 15.77 8.83 -10.97
CA GLN A 8 15.85 9.95 -10.02
C GLN A 8 15.05 11.17 -10.51
N ASN A 9 15.18 11.51 -11.80
CA ASN A 9 14.40 12.60 -12.40
C ASN A 9 12.89 12.31 -12.39
N ASP A 10 12.50 11.07 -12.71
CA ASP A 10 11.10 10.68 -12.73
C ASP A 10 10.46 10.70 -11.33
N VAL A 11 11.21 10.32 -10.29
CA VAL A 11 10.72 10.37 -8.90
C VAL A 11 10.30 11.78 -8.51
N THR A 12 11.06 12.80 -8.93
CA THR A 12 10.83 14.20 -8.58
C THR A 12 9.85 14.91 -9.53
N ASN A 13 9.52 14.29 -10.66
CA ASN A 13 8.63 14.86 -11.66
C ASN A 13 7.17 14.46 -11.40
N SER A 14 6.34 15.43 -11.04
CA SER A 14 4.91 15.21 -10.77
C SER A 14 4.09 14.75 -11.98
N ASN A 15 4.59 14.96 -13.20
CA ASN A 15 3.92 14.55 -14.43
C ASN A 15 4.18 13.09 -14.82
N VAL A 16 5.11 12.42 -14.15
CA VAL A 16 5.42 11.01 -14.39
C VAL A 16 4.58 10.14 -13.46
N SER A 17 3.78 9.23 -14.04
CA SER A 17 3.01 8.28 -13.24
C SER A 17 3.94 7.33 -12.49
N ILE A 18 3.54 6.95 -11.28
CA ILE A 18 4.27 5.97 -10.47
C ILE A 18 4.44 4.63 -11.19
N SER A 19 3.48 4.26 -12.03
CA SER A 19 3.57 3.04 -12.85
C SER A 19 4.70 3.12 -13.89
N ASN A 20 4.93 4.27 -14.50
CA ASN A 20 6.03 4.44 -15.46
C ASN A 20 7.39 4.42 -14.73
N LEU A 21 7.47 5.05 -13.58
CA LEU A 21 8.64 4.98 -12.71
C LEU A 21 8.98 3.52 -12.32
N LEU A 22 7.98 2.75 -11.87
CA LEU A 22 8.17 1.34 -11.51
C LEU A 22 8.57 0.46 -12.71
N ARG A 23 8.10 0.75 -13.93
CA ARG A 23 8.57 0.05 -15.13
C ARG A 23 10.07 0.26 -15.38
N LYS A 24 10.61 1.45 -15.14
CA LYS A 24 12.05 1.70 -15.18
C LYS A 24 12.78 0.96 -14.05
N CYS A 25 12.20 0.93 -12.84
CA CYS A 25 12.72 0.12 -11.73
C CYS A 25 12.74 -1.38 -12.08
N LYS A 26 11.74 -1.88 -12.81
CA LYS A 26 11.72 -3.26 -13.32
C LYS A 26 12.93 -3.53 -14.23
N ILE A 27 13.21 -2.65 -15.18
CA ILE A 27 14.40 -2.77 -16.05
C ILE A 27 15.68 -2.79 -15.20
N LEU A 28 15.79 -1.89 -14.23
CA LEU A 28 16.94 -1.84 -13.31
C LEU A 28 17.09 -3.15 -12.51
N ALA A 29 15.99 -3.71 -11.98
CA ALA A 29 15.99 -4.95 -11.23
C ALA A 29 16.52 -6.14 -12.06
N TYR A 30 16.18 -6.21 -13.35
CA TYR A 30 16.72 -7.21 -14.27
C TYR A 30 18.20 -6.99 -14.57
N LYS A 31 18.67 -5.74 -14.67
CA LYS A 31 20.09 -5.44 -14.89
C LYS A 31 20.94 -5.78 -13.66
N LEU A 32 20.42 -5.50 -12.47
CA LEU A 32 21.05 -5.85 -11.19
C LEU A 32 20.98 -7.36 -10.89
N GLY A 33 20.09 -8.13 -11.55
CA GLY A 33 19.85 -9.55 -11.28
C GLY A 33 19.29 -9.82 -9.88
N ASN A 34 18.59 -8.86 -9.26
CA ASN A 34 18.13 -9.00 -7.89
C ASN A 34 16.65 -9.43 -7.83
N GLU A 35 16.41 -10.65 -7.32
CA GLU A 35 15.08 -11.26 -7.30
C GLU A 35 14.13 -10.59 -6.29
N ASP A 36 14.63 -10.14 -5.14
CA ASP A 36 13.79 -9.47 -4.13
C ASP A 36 13.26 -8.14 -4.66
N PHE A 37 14.13 -7.36 -5.32
CA PHE A 37 13.72 -6.09 -5.93
C PHE A 37 12.78 -6.32 -7.11
N LYS A 38 12.99 -7.36 -7.94
CA LYS A 38 12.05 -7.76 -8.99
C LYS A 38 10.67 -8.08 -8.42
N ALA A 39 10.62 -8.92 -7.38
CA ALA A 39 9.36 -9.35 -6.76
C ALA A 39 8.59 -8.15 -6.17
N TRP A 40 9.29 -7.25 -5.47
CA TRP A 40 8.67 -6.05 -4.92
C TRP A 40 8.09 -5.15 -6.02
N VAL A 41 8.86 -4.88 -7.09
CA VAL A 41 8.38 -4.07 -8.22
C VAL A 41 7.17 -4.72 -8.90
N GLU A 42 7.16 -6.04 -9.05
CA GLU A 42 6.03 -6.78 -9.63
C GLU A 42 4.79 -6.67 -8.74
N TYR A 43 4.93 -6.80 -7.42
CA TYR A 43 3.80 -6.62 -6.49
C TYR A 43 3.25 -5.19 -6.51
N GLU A 44 4.12 -4.19 -6.58
CA GLU A 44 3.68 -2.79 -6.69
C GLU A 44 2.92 -2.53 -8.00
N LEU A 45 3.39 -3.09 -9.12
CA LEU A 45 2.77 -2.92 -10.44
C LEU A 45 1.46 -3.69 -10.60
N ASN A 46 1.38 -4.94 -10.09
CA ASN A 46 0.29 -5.86 -10.38
C ASN A 46 -0.67 -6.08 -9.19
N GLY A 47 -0.30 -5.57 -8.01
CA GLY A 47 -1.01 -5.79 -6.76
C GLY A 47 -0.44 -6.96 -5.97
N TYR A 48 -0.71 -6.96 -4.68
CA TYR A 48 -0.26 -7.97 -3.73
C TYR A 48 -1.26 -9.12 -3.63
N PRO A 49 -0.80 -10.35 -3.35
CA PRO A 49 -1.68 -11.44 -2.96
C PRO A 49 -2.53 -11.03 -1.75
N LYS A 50 -3.76 -11.57 -1.65
CA LYS A 50 -4.65 -11.27 -0.51
C LYS A 50 -4.19 -11.93 0.82
N ASP A 51 -2.95 -12.33 0.90
CA ASP A 51 -2.30 -12.81 2.11
C ASP A 51 -1.52 -11.63 2.74
N GLN A 52 -1.90 -11.28 3.98
CA GLN A 52 -1.33 -10.13 4.69
C GLN A 52 0.18 -10.27 4.93
N GLN A 53 0.73 -11.49 5.00
CA GLN A 53 2.16 -11.70 5.23
C GLN A 53 3.07 -11.06 4.16
N PHE A 54 2.54 -10.86 2.95
CA PHE A 54 3.28 -10.23 1.85
C PHE A 54 3.04 -8.71 1.73
N LEU A 55 2.07 -8.18 2.50
CA LEU A 55 1.69 -6.78 2.37
C LEU A 55 2.63 -5.88 3.21
N PRO A 56 3.34 -4.93 2.60
CA PRO A 56 4.19 -4.00 3.34
C PRO A 56 3.39 -3.15 4.34
N ASN A 57 4.02 -2.81 5.46
CA ASN A 57 3.37 -2.03 6.53
C ASN A 57 2.80 -0.69 6.06
N TYR A 58 3.43 -0.03 5.07
CA TYR A 58 2.93 1.24 4.53
C TYR A 58 1.63 1.09 3.72
N ARG A 59 1.18 -0.13 3.43
CA ARG A 59 -0.09 -0.44 2.77
C ARG A 59 -1.19 -0.88 3.76
N ILE A 60 -0.92 -0.81 5.07
CA ILE A 60 -1.84 -1.25 6.13
C ILE A 60 -2.23 -0.04 6.99
N LEU A 61 -3.48 0.37 6.94
CA LEU A 61 -4.03 1.39 7.83
C LEU A 61 -4.71 0.72 9.01
N LYS A 62 -4.24 0.99 10.22
CA LYS A 62 -4.82 0.51 11.49
C LYS A 62 -5.72 1.56 12.13
N ASN A 63 -6.55 1.13 13.06
CA ASN A 63 -7.47 1.97 13.83
C ASN A 63 -8.47 2.74 12.94
N VAL A 64 -8.94 2.08 11.87
CA VAL A 64 -9.96 2.63 10.98
C VAL A 64 -11.30 2.57 11.70
N TYR A 65 -12.03 3.69 11.71
CA TYR A 65 -13.42 3.71 12.17
C TYR A 65 -14.38 3.44 11.01
N SER A 66 -15.60 3.04 11.37
CA SER A 66 -16.64 2.76 10.38
C SER A 66 -17.88 3.60 10.64
N LYS A 67 -18.61 3.91 9.57
CA LYS A 67 -19.93 4.53 9.58
C LYS A 67 -20.96 3.61 8.94
N GLY A 68 -22.23 3.86 9.24
CA GLY A 68 -23.30 3.07 8.67
C GLY A 68 -24.64 3.75 8.65
N HIS A 69 -25.56 3.11 7.95
CA HIS A 69 -26.98 3.45 7.93
C HIS A 69 -27.77 2.40 8.70
N PHE A 70 -28.61 2.85 9.62
CA PHE A 70 -29.39 1.99 10.48
C PHE A 70 -30.88 2.30 10.30
N SER A 71 -31.70 1.24 10.30
CA SER A 71 -33.15 1.33 10.24
C SER A 71 -33.77 0.83 11.56
N GLY A 72 -34.68 1.58 12.12
CA GLY A 72 -35.41 1.26 13.33
C GLY A 72 -36.93 1.19 13.09
N SER A 73 -37.69 0.78 14.11
CA SER A 73 -39.16 0.71 14.07
C SER A 73 -39.79 2.08 13.81
N PHE A 74 -40.98 2.08 13.22
CA PHE A 74 -41.79 3.29 12.93
C PHE A 74 -41.06 4.30 12.03
N GLY A 75 -40.22 3.84 11.08
CA GLY A 75 -39.51 4.70 10.13
C GLY A 75 -38.33 5.47 10.69
N ARG A 76 -37.92 5.18 11.94
CA ARG A 76 -36.69 5.76 12.51
C ARG A 76 -35.46 5.32 11.72
N ALA A 77 -34.53 6.21 11.49
CA ALA A 77 -33.28 5.91 10.81
C ALA A 77 -32.13 6.72 11.41
N LEU A 78 -30.92 6.11 11.45
CA LEU A 78 -29.65 6.80 11.69
C LEU A 78 -28.87 6.79 10.39
N ARG A 79 -28.40 7.96 9.98
CA ARG A 79 -27.62 8.13 8.76
C ARG A 79 -26.20 8.54 9.13
N ASP A 80 -25.21 7.96 8.45
CA ASP A 80 -23.77 8.24 8.67
C ASP A 80 -23.36 8.15 10.15
N ALA A 81 -24.03 7.26 10.92
CA ALA A 81 -23.76 7.05 12.32
C ALA A 81 -22.48 6.20 12.48
N ASP A 82 -21.75 6.44 13.56
CA ASP A 82 -20.57 5.64 13.89
C ASP A 82 -21.00 4.20 14.19
N VAL A 83 -20.20 3.23 13.69
CA VAL A 83 -20.49 1.82 13.95
C VAL A 83 -19.71 1.35 15.17
N PRO A 84 -20.37 1.04 16.31
CA PRO A 84 -19.70 0.52 17.49
C PRO A 84 -19.22 -0.92 17.24
N THR A 85 -17.92 -1.12 17.15
CA THR A 85 -17.32 -2.44 16.90
C THR A 85 -17.03 -3.25 18.16
N PHE A 86 -17.11 -2.61 19.35
CA PHE A 86 -16.71 -3.23 20.62
C PHE A 86 -17.59 -4.42 21.05
N ASN A 87 -18.81 -4.54 20.53
CA ASN A 87 -19.71 -5.67 20.78
C ASN A 87 -19.48 -6.87 19.84
N LEU A 88 -18.55 -6.73 18.87
CA LEU A 88 -18.25 -7.77 17.89
C LEU A 88 -17.14 -8.71 18.42
N PRO A 89 -17.02 -9.94 17.90
CA PRO A 89 -15.88 -10.82 18.18
C PRO A 89 -14.55 -10.13 17.91
N LYS A 90 -13.50 -10.40 18.72
CA LYS A 90 -12.19 -9.73 18.63
C LYS A 90 -11.54 -9.85 17.25
N GLU A 91 -11.63 -11.02 16.65
CA GLU A 91 -11.08 -11.29 15.31
C GLU A 91 -11.76 -10.40 14.25
N LEU A 92 -13.07 -10.20 14.40
CA LEU A 92 -13.83 -9.33 13.51
C LEU A 92 -13.55 -7.85 13.77
N GLN A 93 -13.33 -7.46 15.04
CA GLN A 93 -12.91 -6.10 15.38
C GLN A 93 -11.61 -5.74 14.65
N GLU A 94 -10.60 -6.62 14.67
CA GLU A 94 -9.32 -6.40 14.00
C GLU A 94 -9.50 -6.24 12.47
N ILE A 95 -10.28 -7.13 11.85
CA ILE A 95 -10.59 -7.04 10.42
C ILE A 95 -11.29 -5.73 10.08
N LEU A 96 -12.25 -5.28 10.90
CA LEU A 96 -13.06 -4.10 10.62
C LEU A 96 -12.35 -2.78 10.95
N THR A 97 -11.36 -2.80 11.83
CA THR A 97 -10.54 -1.63 12.17
C THR A 97 -9.22 -1.56 11.41
N THR A 98 -8.98 -2.46 10.46
CA THR A 98 -7.81 -2.47 9.60
C THR A 98 -8.22 -2.38 8.13
N ALA A 99 -7.56 -1.52 7.35
CA ALA A 99 -7.72 -1.46 5.90
C ALA A 99 -6.41 -1.83 5.22
N ASN A 100 -6.46 -2.86 4.36
CA ASN A 100 -5.33 -3.40 3.61
C ASN A 100 -5.45 -3.03 2.14
N PHE A 101 -4.38 -2.48 1.57
CA PHE A 101 -4.34 -1.99 0.19
C PHE A 101 -3.56 -2.94 -0.72
N PHE A 102 -4.22 -3.99 -1.20
CA PHE A 102 -3.64 -5.02 -2.09
C PHE A 102 -3.57 -4.58 -3.56
N SER A 103 -4.32 -3.55 -3.93
CA SER A 103 -4.47 -3.11 -5.33
C SER A 103 -3.14 -2.64 -5.95
N PRO A 104 -2.99 -2.77 -7.28
CA PRO A 104 -1.89 -2.16 -8.02
C PRO A 104 -1.72 -0.68 -7.72
N VAL A 105 -0.47 -0.21 -7.78
CA VAL A 105 -0.17 1.21 -7.52
C VAL A 105 -0.92 2.16 -8.45
N ALA A 106 -1.17 1.77 -9.70
CA ALA A 106 -1.97 2.57 -10.64
C ALA A 106 -3.39 2.85 -10.12
N THR A 107 -4.01 1.87 -9.46
CA THR A 107 -5.32 2.05 -8.81
C THR A 107 -5.23 3.06 -7.66
N LEU A 108 -4.17 2.95 -6.85
CA LEU A 108 -3.94 3.87 -5.74
C LEU A 108 -3.68 5.30 -6.24
N GLU A 109 -2.84 5.46 -7.28
CA GLU A 109 -2.59 6.76 -7.89
C GLU A 109 -3.88 7.41 -8.41
N ASN A 110 -4.77 6.66 -9.05
CA ASN A 110 -6.07 7.18 -9.47
C ASN A 110 -6.95 7.64 -8.29
N LEU A 111 -6.88 6.96 -7.15
CA LEU A 111 -7.59 7.39 -5.94
C LEU A 111 -7.04 8.70 -5.35
N THR A 112 -5.78 9.05 -5.60
CA THR A 112 -5.21 10.33 -5.12
C THR A 112 -5.73 11.54 -5.88
N THR A 113 -6.34 11.36 -7.05
CA THR A 113 -6.88 12.47 -7.87
C THR A 113 -8.29 12.91 -7.43
N THR A 114 -8.91 12.17 -6.51
CA THR A 114 -10.23 12.55 -5.99
C THR A 114 -10.17 13.81 -5.13
N THR A 115 -11.21 14.63 -5.18
CA THR A 115 -11.38 15.79 -4.29
C THR A 115 -11.98 15.41 -2.94
N ALA A 116 -12.43 14.15 -2.77
CA ALA A 116 -12.98 13.66 -1.51
C ALA A 116 -11.87 13.51 -0.47
N SER A 117 -12.11 13.98 0.74
CA SER A 117 -11.18 13.84 1.88
C SER A 117 -11.10 12.41 2.42
N THR A 118 -12.12 11.59 2.13
CA THR A 118 -12.23 10.20 2.58
C THR A 118 -12.72 9.29 1.45
N LEU A 119 -12.27 8.04 1.51
CA LEU A 119 -12.73 6.92 0.69
C LEU A 119 -13.54 5.96 1.57
N SER A 120 -14.41 5.17 0.94
CA SER A 120 -15.25 4.18 1.62
C SER A 120 -14.87 2.77 1.20
N GLN A 121 -14.73 1.87 2.18
CA GLN A 121 -14.63 0.43 1.94
C GLN A 121 -15.82 -0.26 2.61
N GLU A 122 -16.74 -0.78 1.82
CA GLU A 122 -17.96 -1.40 2.35
C GLU A 122 -17.67 -2.68 3.13
N TRP A 123 -18.50 -2.92 4.14
CA TRP A 123 -18.54 -4.19 4.86
C TRP A 123 -19.20 -5.26 4.01
N GLY A 124 -18.72 -6.51 4.14
CA GLY A 124 -19.36 -7.62 3.46
C GLY A 124 -20.80 -7.87 3.97
N ALA A 125 -21.71 -8.20 3.05
CA ALA A 125 -23.13 -8.48 3.37
C ALA A 125 -23.31 -9.56 4.44
N THR A 126 -22.44 -10.56 4.48
CA THR A 126 -22.47 -11.63 5.50
C THR A 126 -22.24 -11.07 6.91
N ILE A 127 -21.35 -10.12 7.08
CA ILE A 127 -21.09 -9.48 8.38
C ILE A 127 -22.32 -8.71 8.83
N LEU A 128 -22.96 -7.96 7.94
CA LEU A 128 -24.18 -7.20 8.25
C LEU A 128 -25.35 -8.12 8.59
N ALA A 129 -25.53 -9.21 7.85
CA ALA A 129 -26.59 -10.19 8.12
C ALA A 129 -26.42 -10.86 9.50
N GLN A 130 -25.19 -11.15 9.90
CA GLN A 130 -24.91 -11.85 11.15
C GLN A 130 -24.89 -10.91 12.37
N PHE A 131 -24.36 -9.70 12.23
CA PHE A 131 -24.08 -8.80 13.35
C PHE A 131 -24.81 -7.45 13.30
N GLY A 132 -25.56 -7.17 12.23
CA GLY A 132 -26.21 -5.86 12.03
C GLY A 132 -27.20 -5.45 13.14
N ASN A 133 -27.76 -6.43 13.88
CA ASN A 133 -28.68 -6.19 14.99
C ASN A 133 -27.99 -5.90 16.34
N ASN A 134 -26.66 -6.03 16.41
CA ASN A 134 -25.92 -5.99 17.67
C ASN A 134 -25.26 -4.64 17.97
N MET A 135 -25.50 -3.63 17.14
CA MET A 135 -24.78 -2.35 17.19
C MET A 135 -25.51 -1.28 17.97
N TYR A 136 -26.80 -1.09 17.70
CA TYR A 136 -27.67 -0.14 18.39
C TYR A 136 -28.98 -0.80 18.78
N GLU A 137 -29.43 -0.57 20.00
CA GLU A 137 -30.71 -1.11 20.50
C GLU A 137 -31.89 -0.58 19.66
N GLY A 138 -32.70 -1.48 19.15
CA GLY A 138 -33.86 -1.15 18.33
C GLY A 138 -33.57 -0.71 16.90
N TYR A 139 -32.34 -0.89 16.42
CA TYR A 139 -31.95 -0.63 15.04
C TYR A 139 -31.23 -1.82 14.40
N VAL A 140 -31.36 -1.92 13.09
CA VAL A 140 -30.65 -2.87 12.25
C VAL A 140 -29.69 -2.08 11.35
N CYS A 141 -28.42 -2.48 11.29
CA CYS A 141 -27.44 -1.93 10.37
C CYS A 141 -27.72 -2.45 8.95
N MET A 142 -28.12 -1.57 8.06
CA MET A 142 -28.44 -1.90 6.67
C MET A 142 -27.25 -1.78 5.75
N GLN A 143 -26.32 -0.88 6.07
CA GLN A 143 -25.08 -0.63 5.33
C GLN A 143 -24.03 -0.11 6.29
N ALA A 144 -22.79 -0.57 6.15
CA ALA A 144 -21.65 -0.04 6.88
C ALA A 144 -20.42 -0.01 5.99
N TRP A 145 -19.51 0.93 6.27
CA TRP A 145 -18.26 1.07 5.55
C TRP A 145 -17.16 1.62 6.46
N LYS A 146 -15.93 1.24 6.16
CA LYS A 146 -14.73 1.85 6.75
C LYS A 146 -14.52 3.22 6.14
N VAL A 147 -14.13 4.20 6.94
CA VAL A 147 -13.79 5.55 6.49
C VAL A 147 -12.28 5.66 6.40
N ILE A 148 -11.76 5.79 5.19
CA ILE A 148 -10.33 5.79 4.90
C ILE A 148 -9.93 7.21 4.48
N PRO A 149 -9.02 7.90 5.20
CA PRO A 149 -8.51 9.19 4.76
C PRO A 149 -7.80 9.09 3.42
N THR A 150 -8.14 9.94 2.44
CA THR A 150 -7.46 9.98 1.12
C THR A 150 -5.98 10.28 1.28
N SER A 151 -5.60 11.07 2.30
CA SER A 151 -4.20 11.34 2.65
C SER A 151 -3.37 10.08 2.93
N PHE A 152 -3.98 9.01 3.43
CA PHE A 152 -3.26 7.75 3.63
C PHE A 152 -2.84 7.14 2.28
N VAL A 153 -3.73 7.14 1.29
CA VAL A 153 -3.43 6.61 -0.05
C VAL A 153 -2.37 7.46 -0.75
N ILE A 154 -2.43 8.78 -0.59
CA ILE A 154 -1.38 9.70 -1.06
C ILE A 154 -0.04 9.32 -0.41
N GLY A 155 -0.04 9.08 0.91
CA GLY A 155 1.15 8.65 1.65
C GLY A 155 1.74 7.32 1.19
N ILE A 156 0.91 6.36 0.73
CA ILE A 156 1.43 5.11 0.12
C ILE A 156 2.24 5.43 -1.14
N VAL A 157 1.68 6.22 -2.06
CA VAL A 157 2.35 6.58 -3.33
C VAL A 157 3.65 7.34 -3.07
N ASP A 158 3.63 8.30 -2.15
CA ASP A 158 4.81 9.07 -1.77
C ASP A 158 5.90 8.19 -1.10
N THR A 159 5.47 7.27 -0.24
CA THR A 159 6.38 6.30 0.40
C THR A 159 7.09 5.43 -0.66
N ILE A 160 6.38 4.95 -1.67
CA ILE A 160 6.98 4.15 -2.75
C ILE A 160 8.01 4.97 -3.52
N LYS A 161 7.69 6.23 -3.88
CA LYS A 161 8.62 7.14 -4.55
C LYS A 161 9.90 7.36 -3.72
N THR A 162 9.75 7.63 -2.43
CA THR A 162 10.88 7.85 -1.52
C THR A 162 11.76 6.60 -1.40
N LYS A 163 11.16 5.41 -1.29
CA LYS A 163 11.88 4.13 -1.24
C LYS A 163 12.69 3.88 -2.51
N ILE A 164 12.10 4.14 -3.67
CA ILE A 164 12.79 4.04 -4.97
C ILE A 164 13.97 5.00 -5.02
N LEU A 165 13.76 6.27 -4.64
CA LEU A 165 14.83 7.27 -4.66
C LEU A 165 16.01 6.86 -3.79
N ASN A 166 15.75 6.49 -2.54
CA ASN A 166 16.79 6.07 -1.61
C ASN A 166 17.57 4.85 -2.13
N PHE A 167 16.85 3.84 -2.63
CA PHE A 167 17.47 2.64 -3.20
C PHE A 167 18.38 2.99 -4.38
N VAL A 168 17.90 3.80 -5.33
CA VAL A 168 18.63 4.15 -6.55
C VAL A 168 19.85 5.01 -6.24
N LEU A 169 19.75 5.94 -5.29
CA LEU A 169 20.90 6.75 -4.85
C LEU A 169 22.01 5.89 -4.24
N GLU A 170 21.67 4.91 -3.39
CA GLU A 170 22.67 4.00 -2.82
C GLU A 170 23.29 3.06 -3.86
N ILE A 171 22.54 2.61 -4.85
CA ILE A 171 23.09 1.85 -5.98
C ILE A 171 24.08 2.71 -6.77
N GLU A 172 23.71 3.97 -7.09
CA GLU A 172 24.58 4.90 -7.84
C GLU A 172 25.88 5.21 -7.08
N MET A 173 25.84 5.31 -5.75
CA MET A 173 27.03 5.51 -4.93
C MET A 173 28.04 4.37 -5.02
N ILE A 174 27.57 3.13 -5.29
CA ILE A 174 28.44 1.95 -5.44
C ILE A 174 28.95 1.83 -6.86
N ASP A 175 28.06 1.94 -7.83
CA ASP A 175 28.36 1.85 -9.25
C ASP A 175 27.41 2.76 -10.06
N LYS A 176 27.93 3.88 -10.53
CA LYS A 176 27.19 4.87 -11.32
C LYS A 176 26.67 4.32 -12.66
N ASP A 177 27.30 3.28 -13.17
CA ASP A 177 27.00 2.67 -14.46
C ASP A 177 26.14 1.39 -14.32
N ALA A 178 25.73 1.03 -13.08
CA ALA A 178 24.95 -0.18 -12.80
C ALA A 178 23.61 -0.24 -13.57
N GLY A 179 23.05 0.92 -13.92
CA GLY A 179 21.83 1.02 -14.73
C GLY A 179 22.06 0.84 -16.24
N ASP A 180 23.29 0.88 -16.74
CA ASP A 180 23.59 0.88 -18.17
C ASP A 180 24.21 -0.44 -18.68
N VAL A 181 24.42 -1.39 -17.78
CA VAL A 181 24.91 -2.74 -18.10
C VAL A 181 23.87 -3.59 -18.81
N ALA A 182 24.27 -4.74 -19.37
CA ALA A 182 23.36 -5.71 -19.94
C ALA A 182 22.50 -6.37 -18.84
N ILE A 183 21.37 -6.96 -19.23
CA ILE A 183 20.49 -7.70 -18.31
C ILE A 183 21.27 -8.87 -17.69
N ASN A 184 21.09 -9.08 -16.40
CA ASN A 184 21.76 -10.11 -15.59
C ASN A 184 23.29 -9.99 -15.57
N SER A 185 23.84 -8.80 -15.77
CA SER A 185 25.29 -8.56 -15.65
C SER A 185 25.80 -8.61 -14.23
N ASN A 186 24.91 -8.45 -13.23
CA ASN A 186 25.24 -8.43 -11.81
C ASN A 186 26.42 -7.49 -11.48
N PRO A 187 26.33 -6.19 -11.82
CA PRO A 187 27.44 -5.25 -11.69
C PRO A 187 27.87 -5.04 -10.23
N ILE A 188 26.95 -5.30 -9.29
CA ILE A 188 27.16 -5.19 -7.86
C ILE A 188 26.91 -6.56 -7.21
N PRO A 189 27.71 -6.95 -6.19
CA PRO A 189 27.47 -8.19 -5.45
C PRO A 189 26.05 -8.26 -4.88
N GLN A 190 25.36 -9.40 -5.06
CA GLN A 190 23.96 -9.57 -4.65
C GLN A 190 23.75 -9.34 -3.15
N GLU A 191 24.69 -9.76 -2.33
CA GLU A 191 24.65 -9.53 -0.89
C GLU A 191 24.55 -8.03 -0.55
N LYS A 192 25.30 -7.19 -1.27
CA LYS A 192 25.26 -5.74 -1.10
C LYS A 192 23.93 -5.14 -1.56
N ILE A 193 23.39 -5.60 -2.70
CA ILE A 193 22.09 -5.15 -3.19
C ILE A 193 20.99 -5.56 -2.19
N ASN A 194 21.03 -6.79 -1.68
CA ASN A 194 20.07 -7.26 -0.68
C ASN A 194 20.11 -6.43 0.60
N GLN A 195 21.30 -6.02 1.05
CA GLN A 195 21.45 -5.13 2.20
C GLN A 195 20.76 -3.78 1.94
N ILE A 196 21.03 -3.14 0.80
CA ILE A 196 20.42 -1.87 0.39
C ILE A 196 18.89 -2.02 0.27
N PHE A 197 18.44 -3.10 -0.36
CA PHE A 197 17.02 -3.41 -0.50
C PHE A 197 16.33 -3.56 0.85
N ASN A 198 16.91 -4.31 1.76
CA ASN A 198 16.35 -4.51 3.11
C ASN A 198 16.25 -3.20 3.89
N ILE A 199 17.24 -2.33 3.82
CA ILE A 199 17.23 -1.03 4.49
C ILE A 199 16.17 -0.11 3.87
N ASN A 200 16.19 0.08 2.56
CA ASN A 200 15.41 1.14 1.90
C ASN A 200 13.99 0.70 1.52
N ILE A 201 13.81 -0.56 1.14
CA ILE A 201 12.53 -1.07 0.63
C ILE A 201 11.72 -1.76 1.73
N THR A 202 12.28 -2.76 2.42
CA THR A 202 11.52 -3.48 3.45
C THR A 202 11.49 -2.75 4.79
N GLY A 203 12.49 -1.94 5.09
CA GLY A 203 12.64 -1.25 6.38
C GLY A 203 13.17 -2.17 7.50
N ASN A 204 13.70 -3.34 7.17
CA ASN A 204 14.29 -4.27 8.13
C ASN A 204 15.77 -3.96 8.34
N VAL A 205 16.09 -3.36 9.48
CA VAL A 205 17.48 -3.00 9.88
C VAL A 205 18.17 -4.13 10.68
N GLN A 206 17.53 -5.28 10.85
CA GLN A 206 17.95 -6.29 11.83
C GLN A 206 19.22 -7.09 11.52
N ASN A 207 19.91 -6.88 10.40
CA ASN A 207 21.10 -7.67 10.02
C ASN A 207 22.38 -6.85 9.82
N LEU A 208 22.55 -5.72 10.53
CA LEU A 208 23.78 -4.92 10.42
C LEU A 208 24.81 -5.18 11.56
N ALA A 209 24.61 -6.21 12.37
CA ALA A 209 25.50 -6.60 13.46
C ALA A 209 25.90 -8.07 13.32
N SER A 210 26.91 -8.35 12.50
CA SER A 210 27.75 -9.52 12.58
C SER A 210 29.07 -9.26 11.85
#